data_23088c0282e7347f3f59c3aeffb13486
#
_entry.id   23088c0282e7347f3f59c3aeffb13486
#
_cell.length_a   1.000
_cell.length_b   1.000
_cell.length_c   1.000
_cell.angle_alpha   90.00
_cell.angle_beta   90.00
_cell.angle_gamma   90.00
#
_symmetry.space_group_name_H-M   'P 1'
#
loop_
_entity.id
_entity.type
_entity.pdbx_description
1 polymer ?
#
loop_
_entity_poly.entity_id
_entity_poly.type
_entity_poly.pdbx_seq_one_letter_code
_entity_poly.pdbx_strand_id
1 'polypeptide(L)'
;MAMGFPARVFAIILRISPGRVRNWMWRWWYQRLAKAHQRVDFRFMNYGYKDDDELKLSKEDEPNRLFIQLYNMNIRDVDMKGKEVVEVGSGRGGGASWIAKTYGPKKLIGFDFSKEAVKLSNEWYSSQTNLSFKEGNAESLPLDDNSQDIIYNVESSHCYGNVGAFVKEVYRALRTGGNFCWTDFRNKPTMEKLHDIFLDSGFQIVSKREITSEVLVALDEINETKVQGIRESVPRSMRKSFETFAGVQGTPVYEAFKAGNLHYHRYLMVKVRRESSLNDL
;
A
#
# COMPACT_ATOMS: atom_id res chain seq x y z
N MET A 1 -6.43 3.01 -27.47
CA MET A 1 -5.30 3.82 -27.98
C MET A 1 -3.98 3.23 -27.55
N ALA A 2 -3.00 3.10 -28.46
CA ALA A 2 -1.76 2.42 -28.18
C ALA A 2 -0.89 3.21 -27.18
N MET A 3 -0.41 2.55 -26.12
CA MET A 3 0.62 3.09 -25.22
C MET A 3 1.80 3.66 -26.03
N GLY A 4 2.32 4.84 -25.67
CA GLY A 4 3.49 5.43 -26.31
C GLY A 4 4.71 4.51 -26.16
N PHE A 5 5.60 4.52 -27.16
CA PHE A 5 6.79 3.66 -27.24
C PHE A 5 7.60 3.54 -25.92
N PRO A 6 7.88 4.63 -25.16
CA PRO A 6 8.62 4.54 -23.90
C PRO A 6 7.87 3.79 -22.78
N ALA A 7 6.54 3.95 -22.70
CA ALA A 7 5.73 3.28 -21.68
C ALA A 7 5.55 1.79 -21.98
N ARG A 8 5.47 1.42 -23.27
CA ARG A 8 5.44 0.00 -23.68
C ARG A 8 6.76 -0.70 -23.37
N VAL A 9 7.88 -0.06 -23.70
CA VAL A 9 9.22 -0.59 -23.41
C VAL A 9 9.39 -0.76 -21.91
N PHE A 10 9.01 0.22 -21.10
CA PHE A 10 9.07 0.14 -19.64
C PHE A 10 8.21 -1.02 -19.10
N ALA A 11 6.96 -1.16 -19.57
CA ALA A 11 6.06 -2.25 -19.16
C ALA A 11 6.59 -3.64 -19.58
N ILE A 12 7.17 -3.75 -20.78
CA ILE A 12 7.78 -5.00 -21.26
C ILE A 12 9.01 -5.35 -20.40
N ILE A 13 9.88 -4.39 -20.15
CA ILE A 13 11.07 -4.58 -19.31
C ILE A 13 10.64 -5.00 -17.89
N LEU A 14 9.65 -4.35 -17.29
CA LEU A 14 9.11 -4.75 -15.99
C LEU A 14 8.60 -6.20 -15.97
N ARG A 15 7.96 -6.65 -17.07
CA ARG A 15 7.37 -7.99 -17.15
C ARG A 15 8.40 -9.10 -17.28
N ILE A 16 9.53 -8.85 -17.98
CA ILE A 16 10.57 -9.86 -18.28
C ILE A 16 11.80 -9.75 -17.36
N SER A 17 11.91 -8.67 -16.58
CA SER A 17 13.08 -8.43 -15.74
C SER A 17 13.10 -9.32 -14.50
N PRO A 18 14.28 -9.86 -14.10
CA PRO A 18 14.48 -10.49 -12.81
C PRO A 18 14.04 -9.56 -11.66
N GLY A 19 13.59 -10.14 -10.53
CA GLY A 19 13.06 -9.39 -9.40
C GLY A 19 13.95 -8.21 -8.95
N ARG A 20 15.28 -8.38 -8.92
CA ARG A 20 16.24 -7.33 -8.59
C ARG A 20 16.21 -6.13 -9.55
N VAL A 21 16.08 -6.38 -10.86
CA VAL A 21 16.01 -5.32 -11.89
C VAL A 21 14.67 -4.63 -11.81
N ARG A 22 13.60 -5.36 -11.59
CA ARG A 22 12.25 -4.82 -11.40
C ARG A 22 12.18 -3.92 -10.17
N ASN A 23 12.75 -4.32 -9.04
CA ASN A 23 12.84 -3.50 -7.84
C ASN A 23 13.68 -2.23 -8.06
N TRP A 24 14.81 -2.34 -8.78
CA TRP A 24 15.62 -1.19 -9.14
C TRP A 24 14.87 -0.21 -10.05
N MET A 25 14.11 -0.70 -11.02
CA MET A 25 13.30 0.14 -11.92
C MET A 25 12.17 0.85 -11.16
N TRP A 26 11.45 0.16 -10.28
CA TRP A 26 10.45 0.76 -9.43
C TRP A 26 11.07 1.82 -8.50
N ARG A 27 12.20 1.51 -7.86
CA ARG A 27 12.94 2.46 -7.03
C ARG A 27 13.31 3.73 -7.80
N TRP A 28 13.90 3.59 -8.98
CA TRP A 28 14.27 4.72 -9.83
C TRP A 28 13.05 5.56 -10.20
N TRP A 29 11.94 4.90 -10.54
CA TRP A 29 10.69 5.55 -10.88
C TRP A 29 10.12 6.34 -9.69
N TYR A 30 9.96 5.70 -8.52
CA TYR A 30 9.44 6.35 -7.31
C TYR A 30 10.33 7.50 -6.82
N GLN A 31 11.65 7.37 -6.86
CA GLN A 31 12.57 8.46 -6.53
C GLN A 31 12.39 9.65 -7.47
N ARG A 32 12.21 9.40 -8.78
CA ARG A 32 11.98 10.45 -9.75
C ARG A 32 10.62 11.12 -9.56
N LEU A 33 9.61 10.34 -9.21
CA LEU A 33 8.28 10.81 -8.81
C LEU A 33 8.34 11.71 -7.58
N ALA A 34 9.04 11.27 -6.54
CA ALA A 34 9.20 12.02 -5.30
C ALA A 34 9.86 13.39 -5.55
N LYS A 35 10.92 13.42 -6.36
CA LYS A 35 11.62 14.68 -6.72
C LYS A 35 10.80 15.64 -7.58
N ALA A 36 10.02 15.13 -8.52
CA ALA A 36 9.23 15.97 -9.42
C ALA A 36 8.07 16.70 -8.73
N HIS A 37 7.65 16.28 -7.53
CA HIS A 37 6.40 16.70 -6.89
C HIS A 37 6.57 17.30 -5.50
N GLN A 38 7.67 17.96 -5.19
CA GLN A 38 7.84 18.72 -3.93
C GLN A 38 6.78 19.83 -3.74
N ARG A 39 6.08 20.22 -4.80
CA ARG A 39 5.09 21.32 -4.80
C ARG A 39 3.63 20.87 -4.76
N VAL A 40 3.34 19.56 -4.82
CA VAL A 40 1.96 19.06 -4.88
C VAL A 40 1.69 18.16 -3.70
N ASP A 41 0.59 18.43 -3.01
CA ASP A 41 0.14 17.73 -1.80
C ASP A 41 -0.44 16.32 -2.12
N PHE A 42 0.33 15.50 -2.83
CA PHE A 42 0.02 14.08 -3.02
C PHE A 42 0.46 13.28 -1.79
N ARG A 43 -0.21 13.48 -0.67
CA ARG A 43 0.08 12.75 0.58
C ARG A 43 -0.34 11.29 0.48
N PHE A 44 -1.37 11.02 -0.31
CA PHE A 44 -1.92 9.68 -0.54
C PHE A 44 -1.63 9.22 -1.96
N MET A 45 -1.32 7.93 -2.12
CA MET A 45 -0.94 7.34 -3.41
C MET A 45 -1.78 6.11 -3.75
N ASN A 46 -2.87 5.86 -3.01
CA ASN A 46 -3.79 4.76 -3.25
C ASN A 46 -4.95 5.14 -4.19
N TYR A 47 -5.73 4.16 -4.63
CA TYR A 47 -6.86 4.39 -5.55
C TYR A 47 -8.11 4.92 -4.88
N GLY A 48 -8.18 4.84 -3.54
CA GLY A 48 -9.37 5.22 -2.78
C GLY A 48 -10.34 4.06 -2.60
N TYR A 49 -11.31 4.28 -1.73
CA TYR A 49 -12.39 3.36 -1.42
C TYR A 49 -13.63 4.16 -1.05
N LYS A 50 -14.77 3.83 -1.65
CA LYS A 50 -16.06 4.43 -1.28
C LYS A 50 -16.71 3.57 -0.22
N ASP A 51 -16.81 4.09 1.00
CA ASP A 51 -17.55 3.48 2.10
C ASP A 51 -18.93 4.14 2.22
N ASP A 52 -19.93 3.36 2.56
CA ASP A 52 -21.27 3.85 2.90
C ASP A 52 -21.31 4.38 4.34
N ASP A 53 -20.34 3.98 5.17
CA ASP A 53 -20.21 4.45 6.54
C ASP A 53 -19.69 5.89 6.60
N GLU A 54 -20.36 6.76 7.35
CA GLU A 54 -19.92 8.15 7.57
C GLU A 54 -18.68 8.22 8.47
N LEU A 55 -17.50 8.18 7.85
CA LEU A 55 -16.26 8.49 8.55
C LEU A 55 -16.18 9.99 8.85
N LYS A 56 -16.16 10.34 10.13
CA LYS A 56 -15.99 11.74 10.55
C LYS A 56 -14.54 12.17 10.36
N LEU A 57 -14.32 13.13 9.47
CA LEU A 57 -13.01 13.68 9.16
C LEU A 57 -12.90 15.15 9.60
N SER A 58 -11.66 15.59 9.83
CA SER A 58 -11.37 17.01 9.99
C SER A 58 -11.54 17.74 8.64
N LYS A 59 -11.70 19.07 8.68
CA LYS A 59 -11.75 19.89 7.45
C LYS A 59 -10.50 19.75 6.60
N GLU A 60 -9.35 19.50 7.19
CA GLU A 60 -8.08 19.29 6.49
C GLU A 60 -8.00 17.93 5.80
N ASP A 61 -8.64 16.90 6.37
CA ASP A 61 -8.61 15.54 5.85
C ASP A 61 -9.72 15.29 4.82
N GLU A 62 -10.80 16.10 4.84
CA GLU A 62 -11.97 15.95 3.96
C GLU A 62 -11.64 15.88 2.46
N PRO A 63 -10.72 16.68 1.90
CA PRO A 63 -10.32 16.56 0.50
C PRO A 63 -9.71 15.19 0.13
N ASN A 64 -9.23 14.43 1.14
CA ASN A 64 -8.61 13.13 0.99
C ASN A 64 -9.52 11.97 1.44
N ARG A 65 -10.83 12.22 1.62
CA ARG A 65 -11.80 11.27 2.17
C ARG A 65 -11.67 9.87 1.60
N LEU A 66 -11.74 9.72 0.29
CA LEU A 66 -11.74 8.41 -0.36
C LEU A 66 -10.42 7.65 -0.16
N PHE A 67 -9.29 8.36 -0.16
CA PHE A 67 -7.99 7.76 0.14
C PHE A 67 -7.89 7.30 1.59
N ILE A 68 -8.41 8.11 2.52
CA ILE A 68 -8.48 7.81 3.95
C ILE A 68 -9.42 6.65 4.23
N GLN A 69 -10.55 6.58 3.53
CA GLN A 69 -11.51 5.47 3.66
C GLN A 69 -10.87 4.12 3.31
N LEU A 70 -9.95 4.06 2.33
CA LEU A 70 -9.21 2.82 2.05
C LEU A 70 -8.32 2.40 3.23
N TYR A 71 -7.62 3.33 3.86
CA TYR A 71 -6.85 3.06 5.07
C TYR A 71 -7.74 2.60 6.21
N ASN A 72 -8.82 3.34 6.47
CA ASN A 72 -9.79 3.00 7.52
C ASN A 72 -10.37 1.59 7.31
N MET A 73 -10.82 1.28 6.11
CA MET A 73 -11.38 -0.02 5.75
C MET A 73 -10.37 -1.16 5.99
N ASN A 74 -9.09 -0.91 5.71
CA ASN A 74 -8.05 -1.92 5.92
C ASN A 74 -7.86 -2.27 7.40
N ILE A 75 -7.94 -1.27 8.32
CA ILE A 75 -7.50 -1.40 9.72
C ILE A 75 -8.63 -1.33 10.76
N ARG A 76 -9.87 -0.95 10.38
CA ARG A 76 -10.96 -0.64 11.32
C ARG A 76 -11.35 -1.77 12.27
N ASP A 77 -11.01 -3.02 11.92
CA ASP A 77 -11.35 -4.21 12.73
C ASP A 77 -10.25 -4.57 13.74
N VAL A 78 -9.22 -3.73 13.90
CA VAL A 78 -8.14 -3.96 14.87
C VAL A 78 -7.97 -2.77 15.82
N ASP A 79 -7.79 -3.05 17.10
CA ASP A 79 -7.49 -2.02 18.09
C ASP A 79 -6.01 -1.64 18.05
N MET A 80 -5.73 -0.42 17.59
CA MET A 80 -4.37 0.11 17.50
C MET A 80 -3.93 0.93 18.72
N LYS A 81 -4.86 1.26 19.63
CA LYS A 81 -4.56 2.15 20.76
C LYS A 81 -3.45 1.56 21.64
N GLY A 82 -2.39 2.31 21.81
CA GLY A 82 -1.24 1.91 22.64
C GLY A 82 -0.38 0.77 22.08
N LYS A 83 -0.56 0.39 20.79
CA LYS A 83 0.16 -0.70 20.12
C LYS A 83 1.42 -0.23 19.41
N GLU A 84 2.36 -1.16 19.20
CA GLU A 84 3.51 -1.02 18.30
C GLU A 84 3.04 -1.40 16.88
N VAL A 85 2.99 -0.41 16.00
CA VAL A 85 2.39 -0.54 14.66
C VAL A 85 3.41 -0.24 13.57
N VAL A 86 3.34 -0.98 12.47
CA VAL A 86 4.20 -0.76 11.30
C VAL A 86 3.36 -0.67 10.03
N GLU A 87 3.64 0.33 9.22
CA GLU A 87 3.24 0.37 7.80
C GLU A 87 4.39 -0.06 6.91
N VAL A 88 4.17 -1.01 6.01
CA VAL A 88 5.16 -1.39 5.00
C VAL A 88 4.73 -0.84 3.65
N GLY A 89 5.61 -0.04 3.02
CA GLY A 89 5.31 0.69 1.80
C GLY A 89 4.52 1.96 2.08
N SER A 90 5.00 2.78 3.03
CA SER A 90 4.27 3.97 3.52
C SER A 90 4.22 5.14 2.52
N GLY A 91 4.97 5.07 1.42
CA GLY A 91 5.01 6.12 0.42
C GLY A 91 5.33 7.48 1.03
N ARG A 92 4.40 8.43 0.91
CA ARG A 92 4.53 9.80 1.45
C ARG A 92 3.90 9.98 2.82
N GLY A 93 3.50 8.92 3.47
CA GLY A 93 3.11 8.90 4.87
C GLY A 93 1.72 9.46 5.20
N GLY A 94 0.90 9.83 4.21
CA GLY A 94 -0.43 10.39 4.47
C GLY A 94 -1.33 9.46 5.28
N GLY A 95 -1.35 8.17 4.91
CA GLY A 95 -2.10 7.14 5.63
C GLY A 95 -1.58 6.91 7.04
N ALA A 96 -0.26 6.74 7.20
CA ALA A 96 0.37 6.59 8.50
C ALA A 96 0.09 7.78 9.42
N SER A 97 0.18 9.00 8.88
CA SER A 97 -0.10 10.23 9.64
C SER A 97 -1.55 10.28 10.12
N TRP A 98 -2.50 9.96 9.25
CA TRP A 98 -3.92 9.92 9.62
C TRP A 98 -4.20 8.84 10.68
N ILE A 99 -3.65 7.62 10.51
CA ILE A 99 -3.78 6.53 11.48
C ILE A 99 -3.17 6.90 12.82
N ALA A 100 -1.98 7.49 12.84
CA ALA A 100 -1.29 7.89 14.08
C ALA A 100 -2.11 8.90 14.89
N LYS A 101 -2.78 9.86 14.22
CA LYS A 101 -3.66 10.85 14.85
C LYS A 101 -4.96 10.22 15.35
N THR A 102 -5.58 9.37 14.55
CA THR A 102 -6.96 8.92 14.76
C THR A 102 -7.04 7.72 15.72
N TYR A 103 -6.12 6.77 15.61
CA TYR A 103 -6.16 5.50 16.35
C TYR A 103 -5.23 5.46 17.56
N GLY A 104 -4.33 6.45 17.72
CA GLY A 104 -3.47 6.61 18.89
C GLY A 104 -2.57 5.41 19.21
N PRO A 105 -1.85 4.83 18.23
CA PRO A 105 -0.87 3.80 18.53
C PRO A 105 0.21 4.37 19.45
N LYS A 106 0.84 3.51 20.26
CA LYS A 106 1.99 3.92 21.09
C LYS A 106 3.12 4.40 20.20
N LYS A 107 3.32 3.69 19.08
CA LYS A 107 4.31 4.02 18.07
C LYS A 107 3.86 3.48 16.72
N LEU A 108 3.98 4.30 15.68
CA LEU A 108 3.83 3.89 14.30
C LEU A 108 5.11 4.18 13.53
N ILE A 109 5.64 3.18 12.86
CA ILE A 109 6.79 3.32 11.96
C ILE A 109 6.33 3.02 10.53
N GLY A 110 6.45 4.00 9.62
CA GLY A 110 6.30 3.76 8.19
C GLY A 110 7.62 3.38 7.56
N PHE A 111 7.69 2.21 6.90
CA PHE A 111 8.84 1.83 6.09
C PHE A 111 8.56 2.06 4.62
N ASP A 112 9.49 2.70 3.95
CA ASP A 112 9.46 2.83 2.48
C ASP A 112 10.85 2.61 1.89
N PHE A 113 10.90 2.13 0.66
CA PHE A 113 12.14 1.86 -0.04
C PHE A 113 12.77 3.14 -0.61
N SER A 114 12.01 4.23 -0.71
CA SER A 114 12.44 5.52 -1.24
C SER A 114 12.96 6.43 -0.14
N LYS A 115 14.26 6.70 -0.11
CA LYS A 115 14.89 7.67 0.80
C LYS A 115 14.24 9.05 0.72
N GLU A 116 13.86 9.49 -0.48
CA GLU A 116 13.25 10.79 -0.69
C GLU A 116 11.83 10.85 -0.09
N ALA A 117 11.04 9.78 -0.25
CA ALA A 117 9.73 9.68 0.37
C ALA A 117 9.83 9.70 1.90
N VAL A 118 10.74 8.92 2.47
CA VAL A 118 11.02 8.88 3.91
C VAL A 118 11.43 10.25 4.45
N LYS A 119 12.35 10.95 3.74
CA LYS A 119 12.78 12.30 4.12
C LYS A 119 11.59 13.27 4.16
N LEU A 120 10.81 13.33 3.08
CA LEU A 120 9.62 14.19 2.97
C LEU A 120 8.60 13.89 4.06
N SER A 121 8.32 12.61 4.30
CA SER A 121 7.36 12.21 5.33
C SER A 121 7.80 12.63 6.72
N ASN A 122 9.08 12.47 7.08
CA ASN A 122 9.60 12.93 8.37
C ASN A 122 9.56 14.47 8.50
N GLU A 123 9.77 15.19 7.41
CA GLU A 123 9.65 16.67 7.41
C GLU A 123 8.19 17.09 7.58
N TRP A 124 7.25 16.52 6.83
CA TRP A 124 5.83 16.89 6.84
C TRP A 124 5.11 16.55 8.14
N TYR A 125 5.49 15.44 8.78
CA TYR A 125 4.81 14.93 9.98
C TYR A 125 5.66 15.00 11.24
N SER A 126 6.69 15.87 11.24
CA SER A 126 7.63 16.05 12.37
C SER A 126 6.97 16.40 13.71
N SER A 127 5.77 16.98 13.69
CA SER A 127 5.02 17.32 14.89
C SER A 127 4.33 16.13 15.58
N GLN A 128 4.26 14.97 14.90
CA GLN A 128 3.61 13.76 15.44
C GLN A 128 4.64 12.92 16.18
N THR A 129 4.63 12.96 17.51
CA THR A 129 5.64 12.31 18.36
C THR A 129 5.57 10.79 18.36
N ASN A 130 4.41 10.20 18.02
CA ASN A 130 4.20 8.75 17.91
C ASN A 130 4.41 8.18 16.50
N LEU A 131 4.85 9.00 15.52
CA LEU A 131 5.05 8.63 14.13
C LEU A 131 6.50 8.89 13.70
N SER A 132 7.06 7.97 12.94
CA SER A 132 8.37 8.13 12.29
C SER A 132 8.42 7.33 11.00
N PHE A 133 9.29 7.74 10.07
CA PHE A 133 9.50 7.04 8.81
C PHE A 133 10.95 6.61 8.66
N LYS A 134 11.16 5.39 8.14
CA LYS A 134 12.50 4.82 7.95
C LYS A 134 12.62 4.17 6.57
N GLU A 135 13.82 4.24 6.01
CA GLU A 135 14.14 3.43 4.83
C GLU A 135 14.11 1.94 5.20
N GLY A 136 13.45 1.13 4.37
CA GLY A 136 13.39 -0.31 4.57
C GLY A 136 13.02 -1.07 3.31
N ASN A 137 13.55 -2.27 3.19
CA ASN A 137 13.13 -3.22 2.18
C ASN A 137 12.06 -4.14 2.78
N ALA A 138 10.88 -4.19 2.17
CA ALA A 138 9.79 -5.05 2.62
C ALA A 138 10.19 -6.55 2.68
N GLU A 139 11.13 -6.97 1.84
CA GLU A 139 11.62 -8.35 1.78
C GLU A 139 12.70 -8.67 2.84
N SER A 140 13.13 -7.66 3.63
CA SER A 140 14.10 -7.78 4.73
C SER A 140 13.91 -6.58 5.67
N LEU A 141 12.87 -6.64 6.50
CA LEU A 141 12.50 -5.54 7.40
C LEU A 141 13.49 -5.40 8.55
N PRO A 142 13.98 -4.19 8.86
CA PRO A 142 14.88 -3.94 9.99
C PRO A 142 14.09 -3.92 11.32
N LEU A 143 13.43 -5.02 11.63
CA LEU A 143 12.61 -5.24 12.82
C LEU A 143 13.08 -6.51 13.53
N ASP A 144 13.03 -6.49 14.85
CA ASP A 144 13.27 -7.69 15.66
C ASP A 144 12.10 -8.68 15.51
N ASP A 145 12.38 -9.96 15.76
CA ASP A 145 11.37 -11.01 15.80
C ASP A 145 10.35 -10.73 16.91
N ASN A 146 9.07 -11.00 16.64
CA ASN A 146 7.99 -10.86 17.62
C ASN A 146 7.97 -9.49 18.33
N SER A 147 8.22 -8.41 17.61
CA SER A 147 8.35 -7.06 18.15
C SER A 147 7.15 -6.15 17.87
N GLN A 148 6.30 -6.49 16.90
CA GLN A 148 5.19 -5.67 16.48
C GLN A 148 3.84 -6.29 16.83
N ASP A 149 2.87 -5.46 17.21
CA ASP A 149 1.48 -5.89 17.48
C ASP A 149 0.65 -5.92 16.22
N ILE A 150 0.87 -4.93 15.34
CA ILE A 150 0.12 -4.78 14.08
C ILE A 150 1.08 -4.37 12.97
N ILE A 151 0.99 -5.06 11.84
CA ILE A 151 1.62 -4.63 10.59
C ILE A 151 0.52 -4.46 9.56
N TYR A 152 0.56 -3.36 8.82
CA TYR A 152 -0.36 -3.17 7.71
C TYR A 152 0.35 -2.77 6.43
N ASN A 153 -0.32 -3.05 5.30
CA ASN A 153 0.16 -2.77 3.95
C ASN A 153 -1.02 -2.32 3.10
N VAL A 154 -0.87 -1.19 2.43
CA VAL A 154 -1.89 -0.62 1.56
C VAL A 154 -1.28 -0.36 0.19
N GLU A 155 -1.79 -1.06 -0.83
CA GLU A 155 -1.53 -0.83 -2.26
C GLU A 155 -0.03 -0.62 -2.61
N SER A 156 0.84 -1.49 -2.07
CA SER A 156 2.27 -1.40 -2.35
C SER A 156 2.93 -2.75 -2.69
N SER A 157 2.38 -3.86 -2.18
CA SER A 157 3.00 -5.17 -2.34
C SER A 157 2.97 -5.73 -3.77
N HIS A 158 2.16 -5.16 -4.66
CA HIS A 158 2.19 -5.49 -6.09
C HIS A 158 3.49 -5.06 -6.78
N CYS A 159 4.24 -4.14 -6.18
CA CYS A 159 5.55 -3.67 -6.66
C CYS A 159 6.73 -4.50 -6.14
N TYR A 160 6.53 -5.41 -5.17
CA TYR A 160 7.62 -6.14 -4.54
C TYR A 160 8.18 -7.24 -5.46
N GLY A 161 9.49 -7.46 -5.38
CA GLY A 161 10.19 -8.48 -6.17
C GLY A 161 9.85 -9.90 -5.74
N ASN A 162 9.70 -10.08 -4.41
CA ASN A 162 9.39 -11.37 -3.78
C ASN A 162 8.35 -11.17 -2.67
N VAL A 163 7.08 -11.28 -3.03
CA VAL A 163 5.98 -11.14 -2.08
C VAL A 163 6.01 -12.22 -0.97
N GLY A 164 6.50 -13.41 -1.27
CA GLY A 164 6.65 -14.48 -0.27
C GLY A 164 7.69 -14.13 0.80
N ALA A 165 8.81 -13.49 0.41
CA ALA A 165 9.79 -12.98 1.37
C ALA A 165 9.17 -11.89 2.25
N PHE A 166 8.41 -10.96 1.65
CA PHE A 166 7.68 -9.93 2.40
C PHE A 166 6.73 -10.53 3.44
N VAL A 167 5.90 -11.49 3.04
CA VAL A 167 4.94 -12.13 3.96
C VAL A 167 5.64 -12.86 5.11
N LYS A 168 6.77 -13.53 4.83
CA LYS A 168 7.61 -14.16 5.87
C LYS A 168 8.19 -13.14 6.85
N GLU A 169 8.66 -11.98 6.37
CA GLU A 169 9.18 -10.91 7.22
C GLU A 169 8.09 -10.32 8.11
N VAL A 170 6.88 -10.11 7.56
CA VAL A 170 5.72 -9.67 8.36
C VAL A 170 5.40 -10.70 9.45
N TYR A 171 5.35 -12.00 9.09
CA TYR A 171 5.10 -13.06 10.06
C TYR A 171 6.19 -13.12 11.15
N ARG A 172 7.47 -12.99 10.78
CA ARG A 172 8.60 -12.96 11.72
C ARG A 172 8.47 -11.82 12.72
N ALA A 173 8.23 -10.61 12.23
CA ALA A 173 8.21 -9.40 13.04
C ALA A 173 6.98 -9.28 13.95
N LEU A 174 5.84 -9.86 13.58
CA LEU A 174 4.62 -9.85 14.39
C LEU A 174 4.80 -10.72 15.64
N ARG A 175 4.24 -10.25 16.77
CA ARG A 175 4.02 -11.07 17.97
C ARG A 175 2.97 -12.14 17.68
N THR A 176 3.02 -13.25 18.41
CA THR A 176 1.89 -14.22 18.42
C THR A 176 0.62 -13.50 18.87
N GLY A 177 -0.47 -13.67 18.14
CA GLY A 177 -1.73 -12.90 18.29
C GLY A 177 -1.72 -11.55 17.62
N GLY A 178 -0.59 -11.11 17.03
CA GLY A 178 -0.51 -9.87 16.27
C GLY A 178 -1.22 -9.95 14.91
N ASN A 179 -1.67 -8.81 14.42
CA ASN A 179 -2.50 -8.71 13.22
C ASN A 179 -1.70 -8.23 12.00
N PHE A 180 -1.96 -8.84 10.85
CA PHE A 180 -1.57 -8.36 9.54
C PHE A 180 -2.80 -7.89 8.76
N CYS A 181 -2.87 -6.58 8.49
CA CYS A 181 -3.92 -5.96 7.67
C CYS A 181 -3.34 -5.67 6.29
N TRP A 182 -3.86 -6.35 5.28
CA TRP A 182 -3.35 -6.21 3.92
C TRP A 182 -4.48 -5.81 2.96
N THR A 183 -4.23 -4.82 2.11
CA THR A 183 -5.12 -4.48 1.00
C THR A 183 -4.33 -4.09 -0.23
N ASP A 184 -4.64 -4.73 -1.35
CA ASP A 184 -3.97 -4.53 -2.63
C ASP A 184 -4.74 -5.27 -3.75
N PHE A 185 -4.30 -5.13 -4.98
CA PHE A 185 -4.94 -5.73 -6.15
C PHE A 185 -4.03 -6.70 -6.90
N ARG A 186 -4.64 -7.70 -7.51
CA ARG A 186 -3.99 -8.71 -8.39
C ARG A 186 -4.99 -9.20 -9.42
N ASN A 187 -4.50 -9.85 -10.48
CA ASN A 187 -5.34 -10.75 -11.26
C ASN A 187 -5.68 -12.00 -10.43
N LYS A 188 -6.76 -12.68 -10.79
CA LYS A 188 -7.28 -13.83 -10.05
C LYS A 188 -6.23 -14.93 -9.78
N PRO A 189 -5.45 -15.43 -10.76
CA PRO A 189 -4.44 -16.47 -10.49
C PRO A 189 -3.34 -16.03 -9.52
N THR A 190 -2.95 -14.75 -9.57
CA THR A 190 -1.92 -14.21 -8.66
C THR A 190 -2.49 -13.99 -7.26
N MET A 191 -3.78 -13.63 -7.14
CA MET A 191 -4.45 -13.50 -5.85
C MET A 191 -4.61 -14.85 -5.15
N GLU A 192 -4.93 -15.91 -5.89
CA GLU A 192 -5.00 -17.28 -5.37
C GLU A 192 -3.63 -17.72 -4.83
N LYS A 193 -2.57 -17.54 -5.61
CA LYS A 193 -1.19 -17.83 -5.14
C LYS A 193 -0.79 -17.02 -3.91
N LEU A 194 -1.21 -15.77 -3.82
CA LEU A 194 -0.93 -14.93 -2.65
C LEU A 194 -1.68 -15.42 -1.42
N HIS A 195 -2.92 -15.88 -1.60
CA HIS A 195 -3.71 -16.51 -0.54
C HIS A 195 -2.98 -17.73 0.04
N ASP A 196 -2.46 -18.61 -0.82
CA ASP A 196 -1.68 -19.77 -0.40
C ASP A 196 -0.39 -19.36 0.34
N ILE A 197 0.31 -18.33 -0.14
CA ILE A 197 1.49 -17.78 0.54
C ILE A 197 1.16 -17.29 1.95
N PHE A 198 0.01 -16.67 2.17
CA PHE A 198 -0.42 -16.27 3.52
C PHE A 198 -0.61 -17.47 4.43
N LEU A 199 -1.30 -18.51 3.96
CA LEU A 199 -1.52 -19.73 4.73
C LEU A 199 -0.21 -20.49 5.00
N ASP A 200 0.63 -20.67 3.99
CA ASP A 200 1.92 -21.37 4.10
C ASP A 200 2.90 -20.65 5.04
N SER A 201 2.77 -19.32 5.16
CA SER A 201 3.56 -18.55 6.12
C SER A 201 3.11 -18.74 7.57
N GLY A 202 1.95 -19.35 7.80
CA GLY A 202 1.41 -19.66 9.12
C GLY A 202 0.36 -18.65 9.62
N PHE A 203 -0.13 -17.75 8.76
CA PHE A 203 -1.23 -16.87 9.12
C PHE A 203 -2.56 -17.62 9.14
N GLN A 204 -3.39 -17.29 10.11
CA GLN A 204 -4.82 -17.59 10.09
C GLN A 204 -5.56 -16.39 9.49
N ILE A 205 -6.37 -16.63 8.46
CA ILE A 205 -7.19 -15.61 7.84
C ILE A 205 -8.44 -15.41 8.70
N VAL A 206 -8.59 -14.22 9.27
CA VAL A 206 -9.76 -13.81 10.07
C VAL A 206 -10.89 -13.34 9.15
N SER A 207 -10.56 -12.53 8.16
CA SER A 207 -11.52 -12.09 7.14
C SER A 207 -10.84 -11.80 5.81
N LYS A 208 -11.60 -12.04 4.74
CA LYS A 208 -11.23 -11.72 3.35
C LYS A 208 -12.43 -11.07 2.68
N ARG A 209 -12.22 -9.95 2.01
CA ARG A 209 -13.25 -9.26 1.25
C ARG A 209 -12.69 -8.78 -0.08
N GLU A 210 -13.44 -8.97 -1.15
CA GLU A 210 -13.21 -8.27 -2.41
C GLU A 210 -13.90 -6.91 -2.34
N ILE A 211 -13.20 -5.87 -2.77
CA ILE A 211 -13.64 -4.46 -2.68
C ILE A 211 -13.46 -3.73 -4.00
N THR A 212 -13.41 -4.45 -5.11
CA THR A 212 -13.16 -3.89 -6.45
C THR A 212 -14.23 -2.87 -6.86
N SER A 213 -15.49 -3.13 -6.54
CA SER A 213 -16.62 -2.25 -6.86
C SER A 213 -16.49 -0.90 -6.18
N GLU A 214 -16.18 -0.89 -4.89
CA GLU A 214 -16.08 0.33 -4.09
C GLU A 214 -14.82 1.14 -4.47
N VAL A 215 -13.74 0.46 -4.88
CA VAL A 215 -12.55 1.12 -5.42
C VAL A 215 -12.85 1.74 -6.78
N LEU A 216 -13.62 1.09 -7.66
CA LEU A 216 -14.03 1.66 -8.93
C LEU A 216 -14.89 2.91 -8.75
N VAL A 217 -15.86 2.89 -7.82
CA VAL A 217 -16.67 4.08 -7.49
C VAL A 217 -15.78 5.22 -7.01
N ALA A 218 -14.79 4.93 -6.13
CA ALA A 218 -13.84 5.94 -5.67
C ALA A 218 -13.00 6.52 -6.82
N LEU A 219 -12.50 5.66 -7.72
CA LEU A 219 -11.75 6.10 -8.91
C LEU A 219 -12.58 7.03 -9.82
N ASP A 220 -13.86 6.73 -9.97
CA ASP A 220 -14.78 7.54 -10.76
C ASP A 220 -15.02 8.91 -10.11
N GLU A 221 -15.28 8.96 -8.80
CA GLU A 221 -15.50 10.21 -8.07
C GLU A 221 -14.28 11.15 -8.07
N ILE A 222 -13.06 10.60 -7.99
CA ILE A 222 -11.83 11.42 -7.92
C ILE A 222 -11.17 11.64 -9.30
N ASN A 223 -11.76 11.12 -10.38
CA ASN A 223 -11.13 11.13 -11.69
C ASN A 223 -10.77 12.53 -12.18
N GLU A 224 -11.70 13.47 -12.13
CA GLU A 224 -11.48 14.85 -12.60
C GLU A 224 -10.38 15.56 -11.79
N THR A 225 -10.42 15.42 -10.47
CA THR A 225 -9.41 15.99 -9.56
C THR A 225 -8.02 15.41 -9.85
N LYS A 226 -7.91 14.09 -10.07
CA LYS A 226 -6.65 13.44 -10.46
C LYS A 226 -6.12 13.95 -11.80
N VAL A 227 -6.97 14.03 -12.81
CA VAL A 227 -6.59 14.54 -14.16
C VAL A 227 -6.10 15.97 -14.07
N GLN A 228 -6.81 16.84 -13.34
CA GLN A 228 -6.41 18.22 -13.15
C GLN A 228 -5.07 18.32 -12.41
N GLY A 229 -4.90 17.65 -11.28
CA GLY A 229 -3.65 17.63 -10.50
C GLY A 229 -2.47 17.14 -11.34
N ILE A 230 -2.66 16.09 -12.15
CA ILE A 230 -1.61 15.60 -13.08
C ILE A 230 -1.28 16.65 -14.15
N ARG A 231 -2.27 17.34 -14.70
CA ARG A 231 -2.04 18.40 -15.71
C ARG A 231 -1.25 19.58 -15.16
N GLU A 232 -1.52 19.98 -13.94
CA GLU A 232 -0.87 21.11 -13.28
C GLU A 232 0.55 20.79 -12.82
N SER A 233 0.79 19.55 -12.40
CA SER A 233 2.00 19.18 -11.66
C SER A 233 2.96 18.32 -12.44
N VAL A 234 2.50 17.61 -13.49
CA VAL A 234 3.31 16.62 -14.20
C VAL A 234 3.72 17.14 -15.59
N PRO A 235 5.03 17.08 -15.94
CA PRO A 235 5.49 17.41 -17.27
C PRO A 235 4.73 16.62 -18.36
N ARG A 236 4.39 17.28 -19.48
CA ARG A 236 3.58 16.68 -20.56
C ARG A 236 4.08 15.30 -21.02
N SER A 237 5.38 15.11 -21.09
CA SER A 237 6.00 13.83 -21.52
C SER A 237 5.73 12.66 -20.57
N MET A 238 5.37 12.93 -19.30
CA MET A 238 5.17 11.92 -18.26
C MET A 238 3.68 11.72 -17.91
N ARG A 239 2.78 12.60 -18.33
CA ARG A 239 1.37 12.59 -17.92
C ARG A 239 0.67 11.26 -18.16
N LYS A 240 0.82 10.66 -19.35
CA LYS A 240 0.21 9.35 -19.67
C LYS A 240 0.65 8.22 -18.72
N SER A 241 1.91 8.22 -18.31
CA SER A 241 2.41 7.22 -17.36
C SER A 241 1.82 7.45 -15.98
N PHE A 242 1.68 8.72 -15.58
CA PHE A 242 1.04 9.10 -14.31
C PHE A 242 -0.45 8.81 -14.29
N GLU A 243 -1.17 9.13 -15.35
CA GLU A 243 -2.59 8.81 -15.50
C GLU A 243 -2.82 7.30 -15.36
N THR A 244 -1.97 6.47 -16.02
CA THR A 244 -2.03 5.01 -15.89
C THR A 244 -1.76 4.56 -14.46
N PHE A 245 -0.73 5.09 -13.82
CA PHE A 245 -0.38 4.78 -12.43
C PHE A 245 -1.48 5.20 -11.45
N ALA A 246 -2.09 6.36 -11.67
CA ALA A 246 -3.16 6.88 -10.83
C ALA A 246 -4.53 6.23 -11.08
N GLY A 247 -4.65 5.29 -12.01
CA GLY A 247 -5.91 4.62 -12.34
C GLY A 247 -6.97 5.56 -12.92
N VAL A 248 -6.54 6.58 -13.68
CA VAL A 248 -7.46 7.50 -14.37
C VAL A 248 -8.34 6.73 -15.34
N GLN A 249 -9.62 7.12 -15.48
CA GLN A 249 -10.57 6.51 -16.40
C GLN A 249 -10.01 6.39 -17.83
N GLY A 250 -10.28 5.24 -18.47
CA GLY A 250 -9.78 4.92 -19.81
C GLY A 250 -8.30 4.49 -19.85
N THR A 251 -7.60 4.43 -18.73
CA THR A 251 -6.26 3.85 -18.67
C THR A 251 -6.29 2.33 -18.59
N PRO A 252 -5.20 1.62 -18.98
CA PRO A 252 -5.17 0.16 -18.94
C PRO A 252 -5.48 -0.46 -17.58
N VAL A 253 -5.08 0.19 -16.49
CA VAL A 253 -5.32 -0.29 -15.11
C VAL A 253 -6.81 -0.14 -14.75
N TYR A 254 -7.40 1.03 -15.02
CA TYR A 254 -8.83 1.26 -14.80
C TYR A 254 -9.70 0.28 -15.60
N GLU A 255 -9.39 0.12 -16.89
CA GLU A 255 -10.13 -0.82 -17.76
C GLU A 255 -9.94 -2.28 -17.32
N ALA A 256 -8.80 -2.64 -16.75
CA ALA A 256 -8.56 -3.98 -16.23
C ALA A 256 -9.42 -4.28 -14.98
N PHE A 257 -9.63 -3.31 -14.09
CA PHE A 257 -10.59 -3.43 -12.99
C PHE A 257 -12.02 -3.55 -13.50
N LYS A 258 -12.42 -2.67 -14.41
CA LYS A 258 -13.76 -2.65 -14.99
C LYS A 258 -14.13 -3.93 -15.75
N ALA A 259 -13.14 -4.53 -16.40
CA ALA A 259 -13.30 -5.80 -17.11
C ALA A 259 -13.17 -7.05 -16.21
N GLY A 260 -12.96 -6.91 -14.90
CA GLY A 260 -12.75 -8.04 -13.99
C GLY A 260 -11.43 -8.80 -14.21
N ASN A 261 -10.42 -8.15 -14.80
CA ASN A 261 -9.07 -8.71 -14.96
C ASN A 261 -8.16 -8.42 -13.76
N LEU A 262 -8.50 -7.40 -12.97
CA LEU A 262 -7.87 -7.07 -11.70
C LEU A 262 -8.94 -7.05 -10.60
N HIS A 263 -8.58 -7.60 -9.45
CA HIS A 263 -9.44 -7.69 -8.26
C HIS A 263 -8.73 -7.06 -7.08
N TYR A 264 -9.43 -6.18 -6.38
CA TYR A 264 -8.93 -5.54 -5.18
C TYR A 264 -9.46 -6.26 -3.95
N HIS A 265 -8.55 -6.71 -3.06
CA HIS A 265 -8.92 -7.47 -1.87
C HIS A 265 -8.39 -6.83 -0.61
N ARG A 266 -9.13 -7.03 0.44
CA ARG A 266 -8.72 -6.81 1.82
C ARG A 266 -8.59 -8.14 2.55
N TYR A 267 -7.50 -8.31 3.32
CA TYR A 267 -7.31 -9.43 4.24
C TYR A 267 -7.01 -8.90 5.63
N LEU A 268 -7.66 -9.47 6.63
CA LEU A 268 -7.25 -9.41 8.02
C LEU A 268 -6.76 -10.79 8.43
N MET A 269 -5.54 -10.86 8.92
CA MET A 269 -4.88 -12.10 9.30
C MET A 269 -4.29 -11.96 10.70
N VAL A 270 -4.16 -13.09 11.41
CA VAL A 270 -3.53 -13.15 12.72
C VAL A 270 -2.39 -14.16 12.71
N LYS A 271 -1.27 -13.81 13.35
CA LYS A 271 -0.18 -14.74 13.61
C LYS A 271 -0.59 -15.69 14.73
N VAL A 272 -0.80 -16.95 14.41
CA VAL A 272 -1.07 -18.00 15.40
C VAL A 272 0.21 -18.69 15.84
N ARG A 273 0.21 -19.22 17.06
CA ARG A 273 1.30 -20.08 17.52
C ARG A 273 1.31 -21.34 16.67
N ARG A 274 2.42 -21.65 16.01
CA ARG A 274 2.58 -22.99 15.41
C ARG A 274 2.60 -23.99 16.56
N GLU A 275 1.64 -24.89 16.59
CA GLU A 275 1.76 -26.08 17.44
C GLU A 275 3.02 -26.82 16.96
N SER A 276 4.00 -26.98 17.84
CA SER A 276 5.10 -27.90 17.58
C SER A 276 4.47 -29.26 17.34
N SER A 277 4.62 -29.80 16.13
CA SER A 277 4.22 -31.17 15.83
C SER A 277 4.91 -32.07 16.88
N LEU A 278 4.10 -32.72 17.72
CA LEU A 278 4.52 -33.73 18.73
C LEU A 278 5.03 -35.03 18.06
N ASN A 279 5.81 -34.92 16.99
CA ASN A 279 6.31 -36.07 16.23
C ASN A 279 7.84 -36.19 16.24
N ASP A 280 8.53 -35.60 17.25
CA ASP A 280 9.95 -35.86 17.51
C ASP A 280 10.11 -36.41 18.94
N LEU A 281 9.51 -37.59 19.19
CA LEU A 281 9.83 -38.47 20.32
C LEU A 281 10.05 -39.89 19.79
#